data_4de9880b8fd1e9d28b737cb6a4d5d94e
#
_entry.id   4de9880b8fd1e9d28b737cb6a4d5d94e
#
_cell.length_a   1.000
_cell.length_b   1.000
_cell.length_c   1.000
_cell.angle_alpha   90.00
_cell.angle_beta   90.00
_cell.angle_gamma   90.00
#
_symmetry.space_group_name_H-M   'P 1'
#
loop_
_entity.id
_entity.type
_entity.pdbx_description
1 polymer ?
#
loop_
_entity_poly.entity_id
_entity_poly.type
_entity_poly.pdbx_seq_one_letter_code
_entity_poly.pdbx_strand_id
1 'polypeptide(L)'
;TRSLHDALPISAKSMSAHVTTWNKNASIKFRTDVAMMGKLGFDIKLSDMSGDDLTYCQGAVKNYKRLRPAIMEGDLYRLVSPYDGTRSHAANQFVSKDKNKAVVFAFDVYPGYGEKILPVRLEGLDAGKQYRVKEINLMPNQGSSLEGNDRVFSGDYLMKVGLNLLTGNKLYSRVVEITAE
;
A
#
# COMPACT_ATOMS: atom_id res chain seq x y z
N THR A 1 -29.39 11.31 -4.94
CA THR A 1 -28.66 12.11 -3.93
C THR A 1 -27.25 11.57 -3.84
N ARG A 2 -26.29 12.30 -4.41
CA ARG A 2 -24.86 11.98 -4.22
C ARG A 2 -24.56 12.07 -2.73
N SER A 3 -23.97 11.01 -2.19
CA SER A 3 -23.53 10.96 -0.79
C SER A 3 -22.50 12.08 -0.58
N LEU A 4 -22.56 12.74 0.59
CA LEU A 4 -21.54 13.72 1.01
C LEU A 4 -20.11 13.12 1.01
N HIS A 5 -19.99 11.80 0.98
CA HIS A 5 -18.70 11.10 0.86
C HIS A 5 -18.07 11.22 -0.53
N ASP A 6 -18.88 11.51 -1.57
CA ASP A 6 -18.39 11.74 -2.93
C ASP A 6 -17.97 13.21 -3.17
N ALA A 7 -18.30 14.11 -2.26
CA ALA A 7 -18.17 15.55 -2.46
C ALA A 7 -16.82 16.14 -1.99
N LEU A 8 -16.03 15.44 -1.20
CA LEU A 8 -14.75 15.92 -0.71
C LEU A 8 -13.66 14.87 -0.96
N PRO A 9 -12.85 15.03 -1.99
CA PRO A 9 -11.66 14.20 -2.14
C PRO A 9 -10.72 14.53 -0.98
N ILE A 10 -10.71 13.68 0.05
CA ILE A 10 -9.68 13.73 1.08
C ILE A 10 -8.38 13.36 0.40
N SER A 11 -7.57 14.36 0.08
CA SER A 11 -6.26 14.14 -0.51
C SER A 11 -5.29 13.65 0.56
N ALA A 12 -4.27 12.89 0.15
CA ALA A 12 -3.17 12.48 1.02
C ALA A 12 -2.49 13.68 1.73
N LYS A 13 -2.58 14.88 1.15
CA LYS A 13 -2.08 16.12 1.75
C LYS A 13 -2.79 16.51 3.03
N SER A 14 -4.07 16.15 3.16
CA SER A 14 -4.91 16.47 4.35
C SER A 14 -4.83 15.39 5.41
N MET A 15 -4.42 14.18 5.04
CA MET A 15 -4.34 13.05 5.96
C MET A 15 -2.98 13.03 6.65
N SER A 16 -3.00 12.94 7.97
CA SER A 16 -1.81 12.57 8.74
C SER A 16 -2.12 11.34 9.58
N ALA A 17 -1.18 10.41 9.61
CA ALA A 17 -1.29 9.23 10.42
C ALA A 17 0.02 9.00 11.17
N HIS A 18 -0.11 8.86 12.49
CA HIS A 18 1.02 8.60 13.36
C HIS A 18 0.99 7.14 13.82
N VAL A 19 2.12 6.49 13.70
CA VAL A 19 2.33 5.18 14.29
C VAL A 19 2.63 5.40 15.78
N THR A 20 1.71 4.95 16.63
CA THR A 20 1.77 5.17 18.08
C THR A 20 2.11 3.89 18.84
N THR A 21 2.49 4.01 20.11
CA THR A 21 2.74 2.86 21.00
C THR A 21 1.45 2.15 21.47
N TRP A 22 0.29 2.78 21.31
CA TRP A 22 -0.97 2.34 21.92
C TRP A 22 -1.60 1.12 21.28
N ASN A 23 -1.49 0.96 19.96
CA ASN A 23 -2.11 -0.16 19.25
C ASN A 23 -1.12 -1.29 19.01
N LYS A 24 -1.03 -2.23 19.94
CA LYS A 24 -0.14 -3.40 19.83
C LYS A 24 -0.79 -4.60 19.12
N ASN A 25 -2.06 -4.51 18.73
CA ASN A 25 -2.76 -5.63 18.09
C ASN A 25 -2.31 -5.86 16.64
N ALA A 26 -1.79 -4.84 15.97
CA ALA A 26 -1.22 -4.93 14.64
C ALA A 26 0.31 -4.74 14.68
N SER A 27 1.03 -5.43 13.80
CA SER A 27 2.49 -5.31 13.68
C SER A 27 2.91 -3.87 13.39
N ILE A 28 4.16 -3.54 13.72
CA ILE A 28 4.73 -2.23 13.35
C ILE A 28 4.68 -2.02 11.83
N LYS A 29 4.91 -3.09 11.06
CA LYS A 29 4.81 -3.06 9.59
C LYS A 29 3.42 -2.64 9.13
N PHE A 30 2.37 -3.32 9.59
CA PHE A 30 0.99 -3.01 9.19
C PHE A 30 0.63 -1.55 9.51
N ARG A 31 0.93 -1.09 10.72
CA ARG A 31 0.64 0.28 11.16
C ARG A 31 1.40 1.33 10.35
N THR A 32 2.68 1.07 10.06
CA THR A 32 3.51 1.97 9.26
C THR A 32 3.04 2.03 7.82
N ASP A 33 2.72 0.89 7.20
CA ASP A 33 2.22 0.85 5.82
C ASP A 33 0.88 1.60 5.68
N VAL A 34 -0.02 1.50 6.67
CA VAL A 34 -1.24 2.32 6.72
C VAL A 34 -0.91 3.81 6.81
N ALA A 35 0.01 4.19 7.70
CA ALA A 35 0.38 5.59 7.92
C ALA A 35 1.07 6.22 6.70
N MET A 36 1.76 5.43 5.88
CA MET A 36 2.44 5.89 4.67
C MET A 36 1.49 6.40 3.58
N MET A 37 0.20 6.04 3.61
CA MET A 37 -0.77 6.55 2.64
C MET A 37 -1.09 8.05 2.81
N GLY A 38 -0.60 8.68 3.87
CA GLY A 38 -0.74 10.11 4.14
C GLY A 38 0.58 10.72 4.61
N LYS A 39 0.49 11.68 5.53
CA LYS A 39 1.67 12.26 6.18
C LYS A 39 2.15 11.32 7.28
N LEU A 40 3.17 10.53 6.99
CA LEU A 40 3.75 9.58 7.94
C LEU A 40 4.40 10.31 9.12
N GLY A 41 4.03 9.93 10.33
CA GLY A 41 4.68 10.32 11.58
C GLY A 41 4.83 9.13 12.52
N PHE A 42 5.80 9.22 13.43
CA PHE A 42 5.99 8.26 14.51
C PHE A 42 5.89 8.98 15.85
N ASP A 43 5.03 8.46 16.70
CA ASP A 43 4.87 8.85 18.10
C ASP A 43 5.09 7.61 18.97
N ILE A 44 6.35 7.11 18.91
CA ILE A 44 6.77 5.87 19.54
C ILE A 44 8.02 6.15 20.37
N LYS A 45 8.07 5.58 21.55
CA LYS A 45 9.26 5.57 22.38
C LYS A 45 10.26 4.55 21.80
N LEU A 46 11.40 5.03 21.28
CA LEU A 46 12.37 4.20 20.57
C LEU A 46 12.95 3.09 21.44
N SER A 47 13.07 3.31 22.77
CA SER A 47 13.55 2.28 23.71
C SER A 47 12.63 1.06 23.81
N ASP A 48 11.39 1.16 23.35
CA ASP A 48 10.40 0.08 23.41
C ASP A 48 10.34 -0.74 22.13
N MET A 49 11.18 -0.41 21.13
CA MET A 49 11.24 -1.07 19.85
C MET A 49 12.32 -2.16 19.84
N SER A 50 12.02 -3.29 19.17
CA SER A 50 13.05 -4.27 18.85
C SER A 50 14.04 -3.72 17.80
N GLY A 51 15.23 -4.33 17.69
CA GLY A 51 16.18 -3.95 16.65
C GLY A 51 15.65 -4.12 15.24
N ASP A 52 14.86 -5.16 15.00
CA ASP A 52 14.24 -5.42 13.71
C ASP A 52 13.14 -4.39 13.40
N ASP A 53 12.30 -4.02 14.38
CA ASP A 53 11.30 -2.97 14.21
C ASP A 53 11.94 -1.63 13.89
N LEU A 54 13.04 -1.28 14.58
CA LEU A 54 13.78 -0.05 14.32
C LEU A 54 14.37 -0.04 12.91
N THR A 55 15.00 -1.13 12.51
CA THR A 55 15.59 -1.29 11.17
C THR A 55 14.50 -1.18 10.09
N TYR A 56 13.35 -1.85 10.31
CA TYR A 56 12.19 -1.74 9.44
C TYR A 56 11.71 -0.29 9.31
N CYS A 57 11.48 0.40 10.43
CA CYS A 57 11.01 1.79 10.41
C CYS A 57 11.97 2.73 9.69
N GLN A 58 13.28 2.57 9.87
CA GLN A 58 14.29 3.35 9.14
C GLN A 58 14.17 3.13 7.62
N GLY A 59 14.03 1.88 7.19
CA GLY A 59 13.79 1.51 5.79
C GLY A 59 12.49 2.11 5.24
N ALA A 60 11.39 2.00 6.00
CA ALA A 60 10.08 2.54 5.63
C ALA A 60 10.12 4.06 5.49
N VAL A 61 10.78 4.78 6.40
CA VAL A 61 10.97 6.24 6.28
C VAL A 61 11.75 6.61 5.02
N LYS A 62 12.81 5.85 4.68
CA LYS A 62 13.58 6.05 3.45
C LYS A 62 12.69 5.86 2.22
N ASN A 63 11.91 4.78 2.18
CA ASN A 63 10.96 4.51 1.10
C ASN A 63 9.88 5.60 1.02
N TYR A 64 9.31 6.01 2.16
CA TYR A 64 8.32 7.07 2.21
C TYR A 64 8.84 8.38 1.63
N LYS A 65 10.03 8.82 2.03
CA LYS A 65 10.64 10.06 1.50
C LYS A 65 10.77 10.01 -0.03
N ARG A 66 11.14 8.87 -0.58
CA ARG A 66 11.29 8.65 -2.03
C ARG A 66 9.95 8.59 -2.77
N LEU A 67 8.92 8.00 -2.15
CA LEU A 67 7.59 7.83 -2.74
C LEU A 67 6.65 9.01 -2.47
N ARG A 68 7.01 9.88 -1.53
CA ARG A 68 6.18 11.01 -1.10
C ARG A 68 5.64 11.87 -2.25
N PRO A 69 6.39 12.20 -3.32
CA PRO A 69 5.84 12.95 -4.43
C PRO A 69 4.65 12.22 -5.10
N ALA A 70 4.78 10.92 -5.36
CA ALA A 70 3.69 10.13 -5.94
C ALA A 70 2.47 10.04 -5.00
N ILE A 71 2.68 9.87 -3.70
CA ILE A 71 1.61 9.79 -2.70
C ILE A 71 0.90 11.14 -2.52
N MET A 72 1.66 12.25 -2.43
CA MET A 72 1.12 13.56 -2.10
C MET A 72 0.55 14.32 -3.29
N GLU A 73 1.10 14.10 -4.48
CA GLU A 73 0.80 14.89 -5.68
C GLU A 73 0.18 14.05 -6.80
N GLY A 74 0.28 12.72 -6.69
CA GLY A 74 -0.30 11.78 -7.63
C GLY A 74 -1.82 11.67 -7.53
N ASP A 75 -2.38 10.88 -8.42
CA ASP A 75 -3.80 10.54 -8.44
C ASP A 75 -4.04 9.31 -7.55
N LEU A 76 -5.07 9.40 -6.70
CA LEU A 76 -5.48 8.31 -5.81
C LEU A 76 -6.57 7.46 -6.47
N TYR A 77 -6.33 6.15 -6.54
CA TYR A 77 -7.30 5.14 -6.96
C TYR A 77 -7.58 4.20 -5.78
N ARG A 78 -8.87 4.00 -5.48
CA ARG A 78 -9.34 3.04 -4.46
C ARG A 78 -9.69 1.74 -5.16
N LEU A 79 -8.74 0.80 -5.21
CA LEU A 79 -8.86 -0.44 -5.98
C LEU A 79 -9.77 -1.46 -5.29
N VAL A 80 -9.72 -1.53 -3.96
CA VAL A 80 -10.57 -2.40 -3.14
C VAL A 80 -11.08 -1.59 -1.96
N SER A 81 -12.40 -1.52 -1.83
CA SER A 81 -13.05 -0.80 -0.74
C SER A 81 -13.21 -1.70 0.50
N PRO A 82 -12.79 -1.25 1.68
CA PRO A 82 -13.03 -2.01 2.91
C PRO A 82 -14.50 -2.01 3.33
N TYR A 83 -15.35 -1.25 2.64
CA TYR A 83 -16.79 -1.16 2.92
C TYR A 83 -17.61 -2.08 2.03
N ASP A 84 -17.00 -2.71 1.02
CA ASP A 84 -17.66 -3.65 0.13
C ASP A 84 -17.58 -5.06 0.73
N GLY A 85 -18.73 -5.75 0.78
CA GLY A 85 -18.82 -7.12 1.25
C GLY A 85 -18.41 -7.33 2.72
N THR A 86 -17.39 -8.17 2.94
CA THR A 86 -17.00 -8.66 4.28
C THR A 86 -16.15 -7.67 5.08
N ARG A 87 -15.74 -6.54 4.51
CA ARG A 87 -14.80 -5.57 5.10
C ARG A 87 -13.41 -6.17 5.41
N SER A 88 -13.01 -7.18 4.65
CA SER A 88 -11.82 -7.97 4.93
C SER A 88 -10.57 -7.38 4.31
N HIS A 89 -10.72 -6.67 3.21
CA HIS A 89 -9.61 -6.20 2.38
C HIS A 89 -9.73 -4.74 2.01
N ALA A 90 -8.57 -4.11 1.80
CA ALA A 90 -8.50 -2.76 1.23
C ALA A 90 -7.28 -2.67 0.31
N ALA A 91 -7.40 -1.92 -0.79
CA ALA A 91 -6.25 -1.58 -1.61
C ALA A 91 -6.39 -0.18 -2.18
N ASN A 92 -5.35 0.62 -2.02
CA ASN A 92 -5.25 1.97 -2.55
C ASN A 92 -3.98 2.10 -3.39
N GLN A 93 -4.09 2.84 -4.48
CA GLN A 93 -2.98 3.11 -5.39
C GLN A 93 -2.82 4.61 -5.58
N PHE A 94 -1.58 5.07 -5.59
CA PHE A 94 -1.21 6.43 -5.97
C PHE A 94 -0.38 6.36 -7.24
N VAL A 95 -0.72 7.16 -8.24
CA VAL A 95 -0.03 7.21 -9.55
C VAL A 95 0.51 8.60 -9.76
N SER A 96 1.80 8.73 -10.07
CA SER A 96 2.40 10.01 -10.43
C SER A 96 1.76 10.59 -11.70
N LYS A 97 1.73 11.91 -11.82
CA LYS A 97 1.09 12.60 -12.96
C LYS A 97 1.66 12.21 -14.32
N ASP A 98 2.93 11.88 -14.37
CA ASP A 98 3.64 11.42 -15.58
C ASP A 98 3.44 9.91 -15.85
N LYS A 99 2.75 9.21 -14.96
CA LYS A 99 2.53 7.76 -15.00
C LYS A 99 3.82 6.93 -15.04
N ASN A 100 4.93 7.49 -14.56
CA ASN A 100 6.20 6.76 -14.48
C ASN A 100 6.35 6.00 -13.18
N LYS A 101 5.59 6.37 -12.16
CA LYS A 101 5.65 5.73 -10.85
C LYS A 101 4.27 5.58 -10.26
N ALA A 102 4.02 4.39 -9.69
CA ALA A 102 2.88 4.18 -8.82
C ALA A 102 3.30 3.44 -7.55
N VAL A 103 2.50 3.55 -6.51
CA VAL A 103 2.64 2.76 -5.28
C VAL A 103 1.28 2.23 -4.89
N VAL A 104 1.24 0.94 -4.60
CA VAL A 104 0.03 0.23 -4.18
C VAL A 104 0.19 -0.20 -2.73
N PHE A 105 -0.81 0.11 -1.91
CA PHE A 105 -0.96 -0.35 -0.54
C PHE A 105 -2.12 -1.33 -0.48
N ALA A 106 -1.85 -2.57 -0.13
CA ALA A 106 -2.86 -3.62 0.02
C ALA A 106 -2.88 -4.14 1.45
N PHE A 107 -4.08 -4.34 1.98
CA PHE A 107 -4.32 -4.71 3.36
C PHE A 107 -5.33 -5.84 3.47
N ASP A 108 -4.96 -6.87 4.20
CA ASP A 108 -5.86 -7.89 4.72
C ASP A 108 -6.15 -7.56 6.19
N VAL A 109 -7.40 -7.23 6.52
CA VAL A 109 -7.76 -6.78 7.87
C VAL A 109 -8.32 -7.93 8.69
N TYR A 110 -9.46 -8.48 8.27
CA TYR A 110 -10.13 -9.61 8.91
C TYR A 110 -10.69 -10.57 7.86
N PRO A 111 -9.84 -11.25 7.08
CA PRO A 111 -10.31 -12.16 6.04
C PRO A 111 -11.13 -13.31 6.66
N GLY A 112 -12.24 -13.63 6.02
CA GLY A 112 -13.10 -14.75 6.41
C GLY A 112 -12.49 -16.08 6.01
N TYR A 113 -12.89 -17.13 6.72
CA TYR A 113 -12.48 -18.50 6.35
C TYR A 113 -13.07 -18.87 4.98
N GLY A 114 -12.21 -19.33 4.06
CA GLY A 114 -12.63 -19.71 2.70
C GLY A 114 -12.99 -18.55 1.80
N GLU A 115 -12.69 -17.31 2.17
CA GLU A 115 -12.92 -16.13 1.34
C GLU A 115 -12.11 -16.22 0.05
N LYS A 116 -12.78 -16.00 -1.10
CA LYS A 116 -12.12 -16.02 -2.41
C LYS A 116 -11.39 -14.71 -2.62
N ILE A 117 -10.07 -14.78 -2.68
CA ILE A 117 -9.21 -13.66 -2.99
C ILE A 117 -9.02 -13.57 -4.51
N LEU A 118 -9.27 -12.40 -5.07
CA LEU A 118 -9.11 -12.14 -6.50
C LEU A 118 -7.89 -11.24 -6.74
N PRO A 119 -7.25 -11.34 -7.92
CA PRO A 119 -6.23 -10.38 -8.32
C PRO A 119 -6.77 -8.96 -8.27
N VAL A 120 -5.97 -8.04 -7.73
CA VAL A 120 -6.29 -6.60 -7.68
C VAL A 120 -5.83 -5.96 -8.98
N ARG A 121 -6.78 -5.43 -9.76
CA ARG A 121 -6.49 -4.69 -10.99
C ARG A 121 -6.02 -3.29 -10.63
N LEU A 122 -4.94 -2.85 -11.28
CA LEU A 122 -4.43 -1.50 -11.10
C LEU A 122 -5.18 -0.51 -11.99
N GLU A 123 -5.07 0.77 -11.68
CA GLU A 123 -5.72 1.83 -12.42
C GLU A 123 -4.76 2.97 -12.75
N GLY A 124 -5.11 3.81 -13.72
CA GLY A 124 -4.41 5.05 -14.03
C GLY A 124 -3.01 4.90 -14.64
N LEU A 125 -2.53 3.68 -14.89
CA LEU A 125 -1.26 3.46 -15.58
C LEU A 125 -1.36 3.78 -17.08
N ASP A 126 -0.23 3.81 -17.76
CA ASP A 126 -0.17 3.88 -19.21
C ASP A 126 -0.13 2.47 -19.79
N ALA A 127 -1.13 2.12 -20.60
CA ALA A 127 -1.24 0.79 -21.19
C ALA A 127 -0.05 0.41 -22.08
N GLY A 128 0.58 1.40 -22.72
CA GLY A 128 1.72 1.21 -23.62
C GLY A 128 3.08 1.11 -22.94
N LYS A 129 3.17 1.43 -21.64
CA LYS A 129 4.43 1.34 -20.90
C LYS A 129 4.66 -0.03 -20.30
N GLN A 130 5.93 -0.33 -20.09
CA GLN A 130 6.39 -1.47 -19.30
C GLN A 130 6.70 -0.99 -17.87
N TYR A 131 6.33 -1.79 -16.88
CA TYR A 131 6.47 -1.43 -15.47
C TYR A 131 7.13 -2.56 -14.70
N ARG A 132 8.18 -2.24 -13.96
CA ARG A 132 8.75 -3.14 -12.96
C ARG A 132 7.90 -3.10 -11.70
N VAL A 133 7.54 -4.27 -11.20
CA VAL A 133 6.75 -4.49 -9.98
C VAL A 133 7.68 -4.94 -8.87
N LYS A 134 7.71 -4.22 -7.75
CA LYS A 134 8.59 -4.55 -6.63
C LYS A 134 7.89 -4.38 -5.29
N GLU A 135 7.83 -5.45 -4.49
CA GLU A 135 7.40 -5.35 -3.09
C GLU A 135 8.49 -4.67 -2.27
N ILE A 136 8.10 -3.70 -1.46
CA ILE A 136 8.96 -2.92 -0.58
C ILE A 136 8.43 -2.97 0.86
N ASN A 137 9.13 -2.36 1.81
CA ASN A 137 8.76 -2.38 3.23
C ASN A 137 8.67 -3.80 3.79
N LEU A 138 9.59 -4.66 3.40
CA LEU A 138 9.73 -5.99 3.99
C LEU A 138 10.38 -5.86 5.37
N MET A 139 9.98 -6.73 6.31
CA MET A 139 10.69 -6.86 7.58
C MET A 139 12.13 -7.36 7.36
N PRO A 140 13.08 -7.02 8.22
CA PRO A 140 14.42 -7.57 8.14
C PRO A 140 14.39 -9.10 8.02
N ASN A 141 15.25 -9.64 7.19
CA ASN A 141 15.37 -11.10 6.95
C ASN A 141 14.14 -11.77 6.32
N GLN A 142 13.15 -10.99 5.83
CA GLN A 142 12.02 -11.51 5.09
C GLN A 142 12.16 -11.21 3.59
N GLY A 143 11.95 -12.24 2.78
CA GLY A 143 11.80 -12.10 1.32
C GLY A 143 10.38 -11.71 0.91
N SER A 144 10.23 -11.21 -0.31
CA SER A 144 8.91 -10.99 -0.89
C SER A 144 8.21 -12.31 -1.18
N SER A 145 6.93 -12.39 -0.82
CA SER A 145 6.02 -13.46 -1.24
C SER A 145 5.11 -13.04 -2.40
N LEU A 146 5.35 -11.88 -2.98
CA LEU A 146 4.58 -11.39 -4.13
C LEU A 146 4.94 -12.20 -5.37
N GLU A 147 3.94 -12.87 -5.95
CA GLU A 147 4.09 -13.49 -7.25
C GLU A 147 4.38 -12.42 -8.32
N GLY A 148 5.46 -12.60 -9.07
CA GLY A 148 5.91 -11.58 -10.03
C GLY A 148 6.71 -10.43 -9.43
N ASN A 149 7.17 -10.56 -8.18
CA ASN A 149 8.09 -9.58 -7.59
C ASN A 149 9.35 -9.42 -8.45
N ASP A 150 9.77 -8.17 -8.63
CA ASP A 150 10.92 -7.75 -9.44
C ASP A 150 10.82 -8.13 -10.94
N ARG A 151 9.60 -8.41 -11.44
CA ARG A 151 9.31 -8.64 -12.85
C ARG A 151 8.70 -7.43 -13.52
N VAL A 152 8.77 -7.44 -14.84
CA VAL A 152 8.24 -6.39 -15.72
C VAL A 152 6.94 -6.87 -16.35
N PHE A 153 5.91 -6.01 -16.31
CA PHE A 153 4.60 -6.24 -16.90
C PHE A 153 4.18 -5.01 -17.71
N SER A 154 3.38 -5.22 -18.75
CA SER A 154 2.76 -4.09 -19.43
C SER A 154 1.70 -3.41 -18.55
N GLY A 155 1.54 -2.10 -18.71
CA GLY A 155 0.46 -1.38 -18.01
C GLY A 155 -0.92 -1.95 -18.35
N ASP A 156 -1.12 -2.41 -19.59
CA ASP A 156 -2.35 -3.08 -20.01
C ASP A 156 -2.62 -4.36 -19.21
N TYR A 157 -1.60 -5.21 -19.00
CA TYR A 157 -1.72 -6.41 -18.16
C TYR A 157 -2.06 -6.06 -16.72
N LEU A 158 -1.36 -5.10 -16.13
CA LEU A 158 -1.59 -4.68 -14.75
C LEU A 158 -3.01 -4.13 -14.53
N MET A 159 -3.57 -3.45 -15.53
CA MET A 159 -4.92 -2.89 -15.45
C MET A 159 -6.02 -3.89 -15.77
N LYS A 160 -5.79 -4.87 -16.65
CA LYS A 160 -6.82 -5.84 -17.07
C LYS A 160 -6.81 -7.13 -16.25
N VAL A 161 -5.65 -7.61 -15.90
CA VAL A 161 -5.45 -8.87 -15.14
C VAL A 161 -5.20 -8.57 -13.66
N GLY A 162 -4.26 -7.66 -13.35
CA GLY A 162 -3.90 -7.28 -12.00
C GLY A 162 -2.82 -8.16 -11.38
N LEU A 163 -2.68 -8.03 -10.05
CA LEU A 163 -1.67 -8.72 -9.24
C LEU A 163 -2.31 -9.39 -8.02
N ASN A 164 -1.75 -10.50 -7.57
CA ASN A 164 -2.14 -11.19 -6.34
C ASN A 164 -1.55 -10.45 -5.11
N LEU A 165 -2.15 -9.33 -4.75
CA LEU A 165 -1.65 -8.44 -3.68
C LEU A 165 -2.10 -8.86 -2.28
N LEU A 166 -3.24 -9.54 -2.18
CA LEU A 166 -3.86 -9.96 -0.93
C LEU A 166 -3.48 -11.41 -0.62
N THR A 167 -3.35 -11.75 0.65
CA THR A 167 -2.87 -13.06 1.11
C THR A 167 -3.88 -13.85 1.89
N GLY A 168 -4.92 -13.20 2.41
CA GLY A 168 -5.88 -13.79 3.36
C GLY A 168 -5.36 -13.94 4.78
N ASN A 169 -4.19 -13.40 5.10
CA ASN A 169 -3.64 -13.42 6.46
C ASN A 169 -4.14 -12.20 7.25
N LYS A 170 -4.69 -12.43 8.43
CA LYS A 170 -5.18 -11.34 9.29
C LYS A 170 -4.11 -10.30 9.62
N LEU A 171 -4.46 -9.02 9.50
CA LEU A 171 -3.59 -7.87 9.78
C LEU A 171 -2.27 -7.92 9.00
N TYR A 172 -2.37 -8.30 7.73
CA TYR A 172 -1.26 -8.33 6.79
C TYR A 172 -1.29 -7.09 5.88
N SER A 173 -0.13 -6.57 5.56
CA SER A 173 0.03 -5.45 4.63
C SER A 173 1.11 -5.72 3.60
N ARG A 174 0.89 -5.22 2.40
CA ARG A 174 1.85 -5.25 1.30
C ARG A 174 1.94 -3.87 0.67
N VAL A 175 3.16 -3.42 0.43
CA VAL A 175 3.43 -2.18 -0.30
C VAL A 175 4.21 -2.56 -1.55
N VAL A 176 3.68 -2.17 -2.70
CA VAL A 176 4.28 -2.49 -4.00
C VAL A 176 4.57 -1.20 -4.77
N GLU A 177 5.81 -1.03 -5.15
CA GLU A 177 6.25 0.03 -6.04
C GLU A 177 6.17 -0.45 -7.49
N ILE A 178 5.64 0.40 -8.35
CA ILE A 178 5.47 0.18 -9.78
C ILE A 178 6.25 1.29 -10.49
N THR A 179 7.25 0.95 -11.26
CA THR A 179 8.14 1.94 -11.91
C THR A 179 8.24 1.64 -13.41
N ALA A 180 7.97 2.64 -14.26
CA ALA A 180 8.16 2.54 -15.70
C ALA A 180 9.64 2.31 -16.05
N GLU A 181 9.88 1.47 -17.05
CA GLU A 181 11.19 1.18 -17.63
C GLU A 181 11.37 1.90 -18.98
#